data_f1b399c99928ddf4e3d4bb5c10693e41
#
_entry.id   f1b399c99928ddf4e3d4bb5c10693e41
#
_cell.length_a   1.000
_cell.length_b   1.000
_cell.length_c   1.000
_cell.angle_alpha   90.00
_cell.angle_beta   90.00
_cell.angle_gamma   90.00
#
_symmetry.space_group_name_H-M   'P 1'
#
loop_
_entity.id
_entity.type
_entity.pdbx_description
1 polymer ?
#
loop_
_entity_poly.entity_id
_entity_poly.type
_entity_poly.pdbx_seq_one_letter_code
_entity_poly.pdbx_strand_id
1 'polypeptide(L)'
;MKKLIDICDIQYGYAFDSKCFTDDSCYPPLVRIRDVKRGYSETYYSGDYPKEYVLASGDLLVGMDGEFNIARWKCDGALLNQRVCKLIAKKGTNEEYLRFAMTKALKEIERRTAFVTVKHLSAKELNKLQLSVPDLSKQNRVAEILSRLEKVIDFRRQELQKLDNLIKARF
;
A
#
# COMPACT_ATOMS: atom_id res chain seq x y z
N MET A 1 -17.53 -14.29 -5.38
CA MET A 1 -16.91 -13.02 -5.78
C MET A 1 -17.72 -11.87 -5.22
N LYS A 2 -17.06 -10.86 -4.61
CA LYS A 2 -17.69 -9.61 -4.15
C LYS A 2 -16.94 -8.42 -4.75
N LYS A 3 -17.62 -7.29 -5.00
CA LYS A 3 -16.94 -6.07 -5.43
C LYS A 3 -16.09 -5.52 -4.28
N LEU A 4 -14.98 -4.85 -4.60
CA LEU A 4 -14.11 -4.24 -3.60
C LEU A 4 -14.87 -3.27 -2.70
N ILE A 5 -15.71 -2.42 -3.28
CA ILE A 5 -16.54 -1.43 -2.55
C ILE A 5 -17.58 -2.05 -1.60
N ASP A 6 -17.91 -3.34 -1.77
CA ASP A 6 -18.82 -4.04 -0.86
C ASP A 6 -18.12 -4.50 0.43
N ILE A 7 -16.79 -4.62 0.40
CA ILE A 7 -15.97 -5.18 1.48
C ILE A 7 -14.99 -4.20 2.11
N CYS A 8 -14.74 -3.06 1.48
CA CYS A 8 -13.97 -1.97 2.06
C CYS A 8 -14.47 -0.61 1.55
N ASP A 9 -14.19 0.44 2.31
CA ASP A 9 -14.28 1.81 1.86
C ASP A 9 -12.94 2.23 1.26
N ILE A 10 -12.98 3.10 0.24
CA ILE A 10 -11.80 3.58 -0.48
C ILE A 10 -11.73 5.09 -0.31
N GLN A 11 -10.71 5.57 0.38
CA GLN A 11 -10.39 6.98 0.48
C GLN A 11 -9.30 7.30 -0.55
N TYR A 12 -9.66 8.07 -1.58
CA TYR A 12 -8.69 8.57 -2.57
C TYR A 12 -7.93 9.75 -2.01
N GLY A 13 -6.65 9.88 -2.39
CA GLY A 13 -5.80 10.93 -1.89
C GLY A 13 -6.13 12.30 -2.46
N TYR A 14 -5.69 13.33 -1.75
CA TYR A 14 -5.91 14.74 -2.07
C TYR A 14 -4.86 15.27 -3.05
N ALA A 15 -5.27 16.18 -3.93
CA ALA A 15 -4.36 16.84 -4.88
C ALA A 15 -3.66 18.03 -4.22
N PHE A 16 -2.55 17.76 -3.54
CA PHE A 16 -1.73 18.79 -2.90
C PHE A 16 -1.02 19.67 -3.92
N ASP A 17 -0.89 20.98 -3.62
CA ASP A 17 -0.17 21.91 -4.49
C ASP A 17 1.34 21.60 -4.48
N SER A 18 1.88 21.28 -5.63
CA SER A 18 3.30 20.95 -5.79
C SER A 18 4.27 22.09 -5.44
N LYS A 19 3.79 23.34 -5.40
CA LYS A 19 4.58 24.49 -4.96
C LYS A 19 4.93 24.45 -3.47
N CYS A 20 4.15 23.71 -2.67
CA CYS A 20 4.37 23.52 -1.24
C CYS A 20 5.15 22.22 -0.93
N PHE A 21 5.65 21.50 -1.94
CA PHE A 21 6.50 20.33 -1.70
C PHE A 21 7.90 20.79 -1.27
N THR A 22 8.42 20.15 -0.24
CA THR A 22 9.71 20.50 0.37
C THR A 22 10.45 19.25 0.84
N ASP A 23 11.76 19.37 1.02
CA ASP A 23 12.60 18.34 1.64
C ASP A 23 12.80 18.59 3.14
N ASP A 24 12.19 19.64 3.70
CA ASP A 24 12.27 19.98 5.12
C ASP A 24 11.39 19.04 5.96
N SER A 25 12.04 18.23 6.78
CA SER A 25 11.40 17.24 7.66
C SER A 25 10.64 17.82 8.86
N CYS A 26 10.66 19.14 9.07
CA CYS A 26 9.82 19.83 10.05
C CYS A 26 8.34 19.79 9.67
N TYR A 27 8.03 19.54 8.39
CA TYR A 27 6.67 19.44 7.87
C TYR A 27 6.18 17.98 7.79
N PRO A 28 4.86 17.74 7.69
CA PRO A 28 4.31 16.39 7.57
C PRO A 28 4.77 15.71 6.27
N PRO A 29 5.13 14.40 6.34
CA PRO A 29 5.51 13.63 5.16
C PRO A 29 4.35 13.51 4.16
N LEU A 30 4.62 13.67 2.86
CA LEU A 30 3.66 13.53 1.79
C LEU A 30 3.86 12.20 1.06
N VAL A 31 2.89 11.29 1.17
CA VAL A 31 3.02 9.93 0.61
C VAL A 31 2.81 9.94 -0.90
N ARG A 32 3.86 9.61 -1.65
CA ARG A 32 3.82 9.42 -3.10
C ARG A 32 3.76 7.93 -3.44
N ILE A 33 3.44 7.58 -4.67
CA ILE A 33 3.30 6.18 -5.14
C ILE A 33 4.49 5.31 -4.76
N ARG A 34 5.71 5.82 -4.98
CA ARG A 34 6.96 5.12 -4.66
C ARG A 34 7.15 4.82 -3.17
N ASP A 35 6.52 5.63 -2.31
CA ASP A 35 6.70 5.58 -0.87
C ASP A 35 5.82 4.50 -0.23
N VAL A 36 4.73 4.10 -0.88
CA VAL A 36 3.81 3.06 -0.39
C VAL A 36 4.57 1.77 -0.07
N LYS A 37 5.41 1.28 -0.99
CA LYS A 37 6.21 0.05 -0.81
C LYS A 37 7.34 0.23 0.20
N ARG A 38 7.91 1.43 0.30
CA ARG A 38 8.98 1.77 1.25
C ARG A 38 8.47 1.87 2.69
N GLY A 39 7.25 2.40 2.85
CA GLY A 39 6.61 2.66 4.14
C GLY A 39 7.09 3.95 4.82
N TYR A 40 7.79 4.83 4.09
CA TYR A 40 8.21 6.16 4.50
C TYR A 40 8.31 7.09 3.30
N SER A 41 8.25 8.41 3.52
CA SER A 41 8.43 9.45 2.50
C SER A 41 9.56 10.39 2.88
N GLU A 42 10.28 10.87 1.88
CA GLU A 42 11.31 11.92 1.96
C GLU A 42 10.84 13.22 1.30
N THR A 43 9.56 13.30 0.96
CA THR A 43 8.90 14.51 0.48
C THR A 43 7.94 14.97 1.55
N TYR A 44 7.96 16.25 1.88
CA TYR A 44 7.15 16.87 2.93
C TYR A 44 6.26 17.96 2.33
N TYR A 45 5.28 18.45 3.09
CA TYR A 45 4.32 19.43 2.62
C TYR A 45 4.19 20.61 3.57
N SER A 46 4.52 21.82 3.10
CA SER A 46 4.55 23.06 3.88
C SER A 46 3.26 23.89 3.81
N GLY A 47 2.26 23.48 3.00
CA GLY A 47 1.00 24.18 2.86
C GLY A 47 -0.08 23.70 3.83
N ASP A 48 -1.25 24.35 3.78
CA ASP A 48 -2.43 23.93 4.53
C ASP A 48 -3.03 22.65 3.93
N TYR A 49 -3.57 21.78 4.77
CA TYR A 49 -4.16 20.52 4.34
C TYR A 49 -5.40 20.11 5.15
N PRO A 50 -6.36 19.43 4.52
CA PRO A 50 -7.51 18.88 5.21
C PRO A 50 -7.11 17.71 6.12
N LYS A 51 -7.58 17.71 7.36
CA LYS A 51 -7.18 16.72 8.40
C LYS A 51 -7.60 15.30 8.08
N GLU A 52 -8.64 15.11 7.29
CA GLU A 52 -9.11 13.79 6.86
C GLU A 52 -8.10 13.03 6.00
N TYR A 53 -7.11 13.71 5.42
CA TYR A 53 -6.04 13.07 4.63
C TYR A 53 -4.78 12.73 5.45
N VAL A 54 -4.82 12.94 6.75
CA VAL A 54 -3.73 12.52 7.65
C VAL A 54 -3.81 11.01 7.88
N LEU A 55 -2.70 10.33 7.64
CA LEU A 55 -2.57 8.89 7.78
C LEU A 55 -2.09 8.51 9.17
N ALA A 56 -2.53 7.35 9.62
CA ALA A 56 -2.04 6.68 10.81
C ALA A 56 -1.14 5.48 10.44
N SER A 57 -0.25 5.13 11.34
CA SER A 57 0.51 3.88 11.25
C SER A 57 -0.44 2.67 11.20
N GLY A 58 -0.19 1.75 10.27
CA GLY A 58 -1.06 0.61 10.00
C GLY A 58 -2.07 0.82 8.87
N ASP A 59 -2.32 2.04 8.41
CA ASP A 59 -3.20 2.32 7.29
C ASP A 59 -2.80 1.52 6.04
N LEU A 60 -3.77 0.92 5.36
CA LEU A 60 -3.55 0.09 4.19
C LEU A 60 -3.61 0.94 2.92
N LEU A 61 -2.46 1.17 2.28
CA LEU A 61 -2.32 2.05 1.13
C LEU A 61 -2.12 1.29 -0.17
N VAL A 62 -2.70 1.82 -1.26
CA VAL A 62 -2.54 1.32 -2.64
C VAL A 62 -1.96 2.42 -3.51
N GLY A 63 -0.86 2.13 -4.18
CA GLY A 63 -0.31 2.98 -5.25
C GLY A 63 -1.06 2.74 -6.57
N MET A 64 -1.54 3.81 -7.20
CA MET A 64 -2.47 3.76 -8.33
C MET A 64 -1.79 3.96 -9.69
N ASP A 65 -0.51 4.29 -9.74
CA ASP A 65 0.24 4.52 -11.00
C ASP A 65 1.53 3.70 -11.04
N GLY A 66 1.99 3.38 -12.22
CA GLY A 66 3.24 2.67 -12.45
C GLY A 66 3.18 1.20 -12.01
N GLU A 67 4.03 0.80 -11.07
CA GLU A 67 3.97 -0.50 -10.42
C GLU A 67 2.87 -0.46 -9.34
N PHE A 68 1.78 -1.19 -9.56
CA PHE A 68 0.70 -1.24 -8.58
C PHE A 68 1.14 -2.02 -7.35
N ASN A 69 1.07 -1.39 -6.20
CA ASN A 69 1.47 -2.01 -4.95
C ASN A 69 0.49 -1.69 -3.83
N ILE A 70 0.50 -2.52 -2.80
CA ILE A 70 -0.30 -2.34 -1.59
C ILE A 70 0.59 -2.66 -0.39
N ALA A 71 0.59 -1.80 0.59
CA ALA A 71 1.36 -1.99 1.82
C ALA A 71 0.72 -1.27 3.02
N ARG A 72 1.10 -1.70 4.23
CA ARG A 72 0.79 -0.95 5.44
C ARG A 72 1.75 0.22 5.59
N TRP A 73 1.19 1.38 5.82
CA TRP A 73 1.96 2.56 6.15
C TRP A 73 2.56 2.43 7.56
N LYS A 74 3.78 2.95 7.77
CA LYS A 74 4.53 2.66 9.01
C LYS A 74 4.58 3.81 10.00
N CYS A 75 4.21 5.02 9.59
CA CYS A 75 4.37 6.25 10.38
C CYS A 75 3.04 6.98 10.56
N ASP A 76 2.88 7.68 11.69
CA ASP A 76 1.75 8.59 11.89
C ASP A 76 2.01 9.96 11.25
N GLY A 77 0.94 10.70 10.95
CA GLY A 77 0.99 12.10 10.56
C GLY A 77 1.36 12.36 9.10
N ALA A 78 1.52 11.33 8.26
CA ALA A 78 1.77 11.51 6.84
C ALA A 78 0.49 11.89 6.07
N LEU A 79 0.63 12.54 4.93
CA LEU A 79 -0.46 13.04 4.12
C LEU A 79 -0.73 12.13 2.92
N LEU A 80 -2.00 11.74 2.74
CA LEU A 80 -2.46 10.89 1.64
C LEU A 80 -2.57 11.70 0.34
N ASN A 81 -1.56 11.62 -0.50
CA ASN A 81 -1.49 12.36 -1.76
C ASN A 81 -2.26 11.68 -2.89
N GLN A 82 -2.64 12.46 -3.91
CA GLN A 82 -3.24 11.94 -5.14
C GLN A 82 -2.42 10.78 -5.73
N ARG A 83 -3.07 9.85 -6.41
CA ARG A 83 -2.49 8.62 -6.97
C ARG A 83 -2.12 7.55 -5.92
N VAL A 84 -2.45 7.81 -4.67
CA VAL A 84 -2.48 6.82 -3.60
C VAL A 84 -3.89 6.79 -3.03
N CYS A 85 -4.40 5.62 -2.67
CA CYS A 85 -5.63 5.52 -1.92
C CYS A 85 -5.44 4.65 -0.68
N LYS A 86 -6.29 4.87 0.32
CA LYS A 86 -6.37 4.10 1.56
C LYS A 86 -7.57 3.19 1.51
N LEU A 87 -7.39 1.94 1.87
CA LEU A 87 -8.47 0.96 2.01
C LEU A 87 -8.82 0.77 3.48
N ILE A 88 -10.11 0.81 3.78
CA ILE A 88 -10.66 0.64 5.15
C ILE A 88 -11.60 -0.56 5.11
N ALA A 89 -11.21 -1.67 5.73
CA ALA A 89 -12.00 -2.90 5.71
C ALA A 89 -13.35 -2.71 6.42
N LYS A 90 -14.44 -3.15 5.78
CA LYS A 90 -15.78 -3.16 6.36
C LYS A 90 -15.97 -4.35 7.30
N LYS A 91 -16.99 -4.27 8.15
CA LYS A 91 -17.39 -5.37 9.04
C LYS A 91 -17.55 -6.68 8.24
N GLY A 92 -16.92 -7.75 8.72
CA GLY A 92 -16.90 -9.05 8.05
C GLY A 92 -15.78 -9.25 7.04
N THR A 93 -14.87 -8.28 6.90
CA THR A 93 -13.65 -8.38 6.10
C THR A 93 -12.43 -8.31 7.01
N ASN A 94 -11.57 -9.33 6.93
CA ASN A 94 -10.26 -9.28 7.58
C ASN A 94 -9.32 -8.42 6.74
N GLU A 95 -8.70 -7.43 7.33
CA GLU A 95 -7.88 -6.44 6.62
C GLU A 95 -6.59 -7.03 6.06
N GLU A 96 -5.96 -7.98 6.78
CA GLU A 96 -4.79 -8.69 6.25
C GLU A 96 -5.17 -9.59 5.07
N TYR A 97 -6.32 -10.26 5.15
CA TYR A 97 -6.84 -11.00 4.00
C TYR A 97 -7.08 -10.08 2.80
N LEU A 98 -7.69 -8.91 3.04
CA LEU A 98 -7.89 -7.88 2.00
C LEU A 98 -6.56 -7.48 1.36
N ARG A 99 -5.51 -7.23 2.15
CA ARG A 99 -4.17 -6.90 1.67
C ARG A 99 -3.63 -7.97 0.73
N PHE A 100 -3.70 -9.25 1.11
CA PHE A 100 -3.23 -10.36 0.26
C PHE A 100 -4.07 -10.55 -1.00
N ALA A 101 -5.39 -10.47 -0.88
CA ALA A 101 -6.30 -10.58 -2.03
C ALA A 101 -6.06 -9.44 -3.04
N MET A 102 -5.86 -8.22 -2.55
CA MET A 102 -5.51 -7.05 -3.37
C MET A 102 -4.13 -7.20 -4.02
N THR A 103 -3.12 -7.68 -3.30
CA THR A 103 -1.79 -7.95 -3.87
C THR A 103 -1.88 -8.86 -5.10
N LYS A 104 -2.67 -9.93 -5.02
CA LYS A 104 -2.90 -10.84 -6.15
C LYS A 104 -3.62 -10.14 -7.29
N ALA A 105 -4.72 -9.43 -7.00
CA ALA A 105 -5.53 -8.75 -8.00
C ALA A 105 -4.74 -7.65 -8.74
N LEU A 106 -3.96 -6.85 -8.03
CA LEU A 106 -3.10 -5.82 -8.63
C LEU A 106 -2.07 -6.41 -9.59
N LYS A 107 -1.43 -7.52 -9.22
CA LYS A 107 -0.51 -8.24 -10.12
C LYS A 107 -1.19 -8.79 -11.37
N GLU A 108 -2.43 -9.24 -11.25
CA GLU A 108 -3.22 -9.71 -12.42
C GLU A 108 -3.57 -8.53 -13.34
N ILE A 109 -3.94 -7.36 -12.79
CA ILE A 109 -4.17 -6.14 -13.59
C ILE A 109 -2.88 -5.71 -14.29
N GLU A 110 -1.74 -5.69 -13.59
CA GLU A 110 -0.45 -5.35 -14.19
C GLU A 110 -0.07 -6.24 -15.37
N ARG A 111 -0.30 -7.55 -15.26
CA ARG A 111 -0.02 -8.51 -16.34
C ARG A 111 -0.88 -8.24 -17.57
N ARG A 112 -2.16 -7.89 -17.38
CA ARG A 112 -3.08 -7.56 -18.47
C ARG A 112 -2.75 -6.22 -19.15
N THR A 113 -2.13 -5.30 -18.41
CA THR A 113 -1.74 -3.96 -18.88
C THR A 113 -0.26 -3.87 -19.25
N ALA A 114 0.44 -5.00 -19.41
CA ALA A 114 1.89 -5.04 -19.65
C ALA A 114 2.34 -4.24 -20.90
N PHE A 115 1.48 -4.06 -21.89
CA PHE A 115 1.76 -3.36 -23.16
C PHE A 115 1.38 -1.86 -23.12
N VAL A 116 0.88 -1.33 -21.98
CA VAL A 116 0.49 0.08 -21.85
C VAL A 116 1.67 0.89 -21.29
N THR A 117 2.06 1.94 -22.00
CA THR A 117 3.22 2.78 -21.63
C THR A 117 3.10 3.47 -20.28
N VAL A 118 1.87 3.83 -19.87
CA VAL A 118 1.58 4.41 -18.56
C VAL A 118 0.46 3.60 -17.92
N LYS A 119 0.81 2.82 -16.90
CA LYS A 119 -0.17 2.06 -16.13
C LYS A 119 -0.81 2.97 -15.11
N HIS A 120 -2.12 3.15 -15.23
CA HIS A 120 -2.92 3.94 -14.29
C HIS A 120 -4.12 3.10 -13.82
N LEU A 121 -4.24 2.92 -12.52
CA LEU A 121 -5.37 2.27 -11.88
C LEU A 121 -6.41 3.33 -11.52
N SER A 122 -7.43 3.44 -12.36
CA SER A 122 -8.49 4.43 -12.14
C SER A 122 -9.41 4.05 -10.96
N ALA A 123 -10.04 5.06 -10.36
CA ALA A 123 -11.09 4.84 -9.35
C ALA A 123 -12.22 3.93 -9.88
N LYS A 124 -12.57 4.07 -11.16
CA LYS A 124 -13.59 3.25 -11.83
C LYS A 124 -13.21 1.77 -11.89
N GLU A 125 -11.93 1.46 -12.11
CA GLU A 125 -11.42 0.10 -12.13
C GLU A 125 -11.38 -0.50 -10.73
N LEU A 126 -10.88 0.25 -9.74
CA LEU A 126 -10.92 -0.18 -8.34
C LEU A 126 -12.34 -0.48 -7.86
N ASN A 127 -13.30 0.40 -8.15
CA ASN A 127 -14.69 0.21 -7.75
C ASN A 127 -15.35 -1.01 -8.39
N LYS A 128 -14.90 -1.42 -9.58
CA LYS A 128 -15.39 -2.61 -10.30
C LYS A 128 -14.65 -3.89 -9.96
N LEU A 129 -13.51 -3.78 -9.28
CA LEU A 129 -12.68 -4.93 -8.96
C LEU A 129 -13.45 -5.95 -8.14
N GLN A 130 -13.39 -7.20 -8.55
CA GLN A 130 -14.03 -8.32 -7.87
C GLN A 130 -12.98 -9.22 -7.21
N LEU A 131 -13.19 -9.52 -5.94
CA LEU A 131 -12.31 -10.39 -5.15
C LEU A 131 -13.07 -11.63 -4.68
N SER A 132 -12.35 -12.74 -4.56
CA SER A 132 -12.88 -13.91 -3.85
C SER A 132 -12.85 -13.62 -2.36
N VAL A 133 -14.01 -13.63 -1.72
CA VAL A 133 -14.15 -13.31 -0.29
C VAL A 133 -14.89 -14.44 0.39
N PRO A 134 -14.17 -15.40 1.01
CA PRO A 134 -14.77 -16.48 1.77
C PRO A 134 -15.38 -15.97 3.09
N ASP A 135 -15.92 -16.85 3.89
CA ASP A 135 -16.36 -16.53 5.25
C ASP A 135 -15.20 -16.01 6.12
N LEU A 136 -15.52 -15.25 7.16
CA LEU A 136 -14.51 -14.57 7.98
C LEU A 136 -13.52 -15.54 8.65
N SER A 137 -13.96 -16.74 9.01
CA SER A 137 -13.11 -17.76 9.61
C SER A 137 -12.00 -18.20 8.65
N LYS A 138 -12.34 -18.44 7.38
CA LYS A 138 -11.37 -18.77 6.33
C LYS A 138 -10.47 -17.58 6.00
N GLN A 139 -11.01 -16.35 5.98
CA GLN A 139 -10.20 -15.15 5.80
C GLN A 139 -9.12 -15.05 6.88
N ASN A 140 -9.48 -15.20 8.16
CA ASN A 140 -8.56 -15.15 9.29
C ASN A 140 -7.47 -16.21 9.16
N ARG A 141 -7.84 -17.46 8.85
CA ARG A 141 -6.88 -18.56 8.69
C ARG A 141 -5.89 -18.30 7.55
N VAL A 142 -6.39 -17.83 6.39
CA VAL A 142 -5.52 -17.52 5.24
C VAL A 142 -4.60 -16.36 5.57
N ALA A 143 -5.11 -15.30 6.18
CA ALA A 143 -4.31 -14.14 6.61
C ALA A 143 -3.20 -14.54 7.58
N GLU A 144 -3.49 -15.38 8.57
CA GLU A 144 -2.50 -15.88 9.53
C GLU A 144 -1.38 -16.67 8.86
N ILE A 145 -1.74 -17.63 7.98
CA ILE A 145 -0.76 -18.45 7.27
C ILE A 145 0.14 -17.58 6.39
N LEU A 146 -0.44 -16.68 5.59
CA LEU A 146 0.32 -15.83 4.68
C LEU A 146 1.21 -14.84 5.44
N SER A 147 0.74 -14.28 6.55
CA SER A 147 1.55 -13.39 7.39
C SER A 147 2.72 -14.12 8.06
N ARG A 148 2.56 -15.38 8.44
CA ARG A 148 3.67 -16.22 8.94
C ARG A 148 4.70 -16.49 7.84
N LEU A 149 4.24 -16.79 6.62
CA LEU A 149 5.13 -17.00 5.47
C LEU A 149 5.93 -15.74 5.12
N GLU A 150 5.28 -14.57 5.10
CA GLU A 150 6.00 -13.30 4.87
C GLU A 150 7.11 -13.10 5.92
N LYS A 151 6.81 -13.30 7.20
CA LYS A 151 7.83 -13.19 8.25
C LYS A 151 9.02 -14.12 8.03
N VAL A 152 8.76 -15.38 7.66
CA VAL A 152 9.84 -16.34 7.36
C VAL A 152 10.68 -15.87 6.18
N ILE A 153 10.05 -15.39 5.10
CA ILE A 153 10.74 -14.85 3.92
C ILE A 153 11.61 -13.64 4.31
N ASP A 154 11.08 -12.73 5.13
CA ASP A 154 11.82 -11.54 5.56
C ASP A 154 13.00 -11.89 6.46
N PHE A 155 12.85 -12.85 7.39
CA PHE A 155 13.96 -13.35 8.18
C PHE A 155 15.05 -13.98 7.31
N ARG A 156 14.70 -14.79 6.32
CA ARG A 156 15.67 -15.39 5.39
C ARG A 156 16.40 -14.34 4.55
N ARG A 157 15.71 -13.31 4.10
CA ARG A 157 16.35 -12.18 3.40
C ARG A 157 17.35 -11.44 4.28
N GLN A 158 17.00 -11.20 5.55
CA GLN A 158 17.91 -10.56 6.50
C GLN A 158 19.13 -11.44 6.81
N GLU A 159 18.95 -12.76 6.95
CA GLU A 159 20.06 -13.71 7.12
C GLU A 159 21.02 -13.67 5.93
N LEU A 160 20.50 -13.74 4.69
CA LEU A 160 21.31 -13.63 3.48
C LEU A 160 22.08 -12.30 3.42
N GLN A 161 21.41 -11.18 3.73
CA GLN A 161 22.07 -9.87 3.76
C GLN A 161 23.21 -9.81 4.79
N LYS A 162 23.01 -10.42 5.97
CA LYS A 162 24.07 -10.50 6.99
C LYS A 162 25.25 -11.34 6.51
N LEU A 163 24.99 -12.47 5.86
CA LEU A 163 26.03 -13.33 5.29
C LEU A 163 26.81 -12.60 4.20
N ASP A 164 26.14 -11.89 3.29
CA ASP A 164 26.79 -11.08 2.26
C ASP A 164 27.69 -9.99 2.86
N ASN A 165 27.20 -9.32 3.92
CA ASN A 165 27.98 -8.32 4.63
C ASN A 165 29.22 -8.91 5.32
N LEU A 166 29.10 -10.11 5.91
CA LEU A 166 30.24 -10.82 6.52
C LEU A 166 31.28 -11.22 5.47
N ILE A 167 30.85 -11.69 4.31
CA ILE A 167 31.75 -12.01 3.20
C ILE A 167 32.52 -10.76 2.76
N LYS A 168 31.80 -9.65 2.52
CA LYS A 168 32.41 -8.37 2.12
C LYS A 168 33.37 -7.78 3.16
N ALA A 169 33.14 -8.03 4.44
CA ALA A 169 34.03 -7.56 5.52
C ALA A 169 35.30 -8.39 5.66
N ARG A 170 35.35 -9.57 5.04
CA ARG A 170 36.48 -10.50 5.14
C ARG A 170 37.46 -10.38 3.96
N PHE A 171 37.02 -9.74 2.90
CA PHE A 171 37.81 -9.46 1.68
C PHE A 171 37.88 -7.96 1.39
#